data_f66e8c8dbb956f46d0e057832f73ddf8
#
_entry.id   f66e8c8dbb956f46d0e057832f73ddf8
#
_cell.length_a   1.000
_cell.length_b   1.000
_cell.length_c   1.000
_cell.angle_alpha   90.00
_cell.angle_beta   90.00
_cell.angle_gamma   90.00
#
_symmetry.space_group_name_H-M   'P 1'
#
loop_
_entity.id
_entity.type
_entity.pdbx_description
1 polymer ?
#
loop_
_entity_poly.entity_id
_entity_poly.type
_entity_poly.pdbx_seq_one_letter_code
_entity_poly.pdbx_strand_id
1 'polypeptide(L)'
;MGSTVTSSDAIADVRPHPGHQVSAANVRRLTRHSEVVESHRNCDRVQDAYSFRCLPQVHGAVRDAVTHLREAVETELDSATDNPLIFDAETAGERASQTENAAVVSGGNFHGAPLAYRLDYVADALTDLAAMSERRVDRLLNPNVQEPHLTPFLAGESGLESGLMIAQYTAASLLNDCRARGSPAIDNTPVSGGQEDHVSMSATSALELRDVLDQVQRVVAIEALCGAEAAEYVDDDLTHGDGTGALYSAV
;
A
#
# COMPACT_ATOMS: atom_id res chain seq x y z
N MET A 1 -6.59 20.52 4.03
CA MET A 1 -5.18 20.23 3.71
C MET A 1 -5.10 19.56 2.34
N GLY A 2 -4.49 20.15 1.39
CA GLY A 2 -4.34 19.63 0.04
C GLY A 2 -5.38 20.12 -0.96
N SER A 3 -4.90 20.49 -2.14
CA SER A 3 -5.72 20.94 -3.25
C SER A 3 -6.19 19.74 -4.10
N THR A 4 -7.47 19.72 -4.46
CA THR A 4 -8.01 18.71 -5.39
C THR A 4 -7.46 18.85 -6.80
N VAL A 5 -6.83 19.98 -7.14
CA VAL A 5 -6.21 20.21 -8.46
C VAL A 5 -5.16 19.15 -8.77
N THR A 6 -4.42 18.66 -7.78
CA THR A 6 -3.41 17.60 -7.96
C THR A 6 -4.01 16.26 -8.37
N SER A 7 -5.31 16.07 -8.20
CA SER A 7 -6.07 14.87 -8.58
C SER A 7 -6.96 15.10 -9.81
N SER A 8 -6.80 16.24 -10.52
CA SER A 8 -7.60 16.54 -11.71
C SER A 8 -7.37 15.53 -12.84
N ASP A 9 -8.38 15.34 -13.70
CA ASP A 9 -8.28 14.49 -14.88
C ASP A 9 -7.14 14.95 -15.80
N ALA A 10 -6.96 16.26 -15.98
CA ALA A 10 -5.89 16.82 -16.80
C ALA A 10 -4.48 16.37 -16.37
N ILE A 11 -4.24 16.21 -15.06
CA ILE A 11 -2.96 15.69 -14.55
C ILE A 11 -2.88 14.17 -14.69
N ALA A 12 -3.97 13.46 -14.40
CA ALA A 12 -3.99 12.01 -14.47
C ALA A 12 -3.84 11.49 -15.91
N ASP A 13 -4.45 12.17 -16.89
CA ASP A 13 -4.46 11.74 -18.29
C ASP A 13 -3.12 11.93 -19.00
N VAL A 14 -2.31 12.91 -18.61
CA VAL A 14 -0.98 13.11 -19.21
C VAL A 14 0.08 12.14 -18.68
N ARG A 15 -0.23 11.36 -17.64
CA ARG A 15 0.60 10.29 -17.11
C ARG A 15 -0.27 9.08 -16.73
N PRO A 16 -0.78 8.33 -17.73
CA PRO A 16 -1.90 7.43 -17.57
C PRO A 16 -1.53 6.03 -17.01
N HIS A 17 -0.83 5.97 -15.86
CA HIS A 17 -0.71 4.71 -15.12
C HIS A 17 -2.09 4.34 -14.56
N PRO A 18 -2.53 3.07 -14.70
CA PRO A 18 -3.88 2.66 -14.28
C PRO A 18 -4.18 2.97 -12.81
N GLY A 19 -3.27 2.63 -11.91
CA GLY A 19 -3.43 2.91 -10.48
C GLY A 19 -3.47 4.41 -10.15
N HIS A 20 -2.70 5.24 -10.88
CA HIS A 20 -2.72 6.69 -10.74
C HIS A 20 -4.09 7.26 -11.09
N GLN A 21 -4.66 6.87 -12.23
CA GLN A 21 -6.00 7.33 -12.66
C GLN A 21 -7.07 6.93 -11.65
N VAL A 22 -7.06 5.68 -11.17
CA VAL A 22 -7.99 5.21 -10.14
C VAL A 22 -7.84 5.98 -8.83
N SER A 23 -6.61 6.21 -8.38
CA SER A 23 -6.35 6.95 -7.13
C SER A 23 -6.78 8.40 -7.23
N ALA A 24 -6.49 9.07 -8.34
CA ALA A 24 -6.96 10.44 -8.60
C ALA A 24 -8.49 10.54 -8.63
N ALA A 25 -9.16 9.62 -9.31
CA ALA A 25 -10.62 9.56 -9.35
C ALA A 25 -11.23 9.32 -7.96
N ASN A 26 -10.60 8.47 -7.13
CA ASN A 26 -11.05 8.25 -5.75
C ASN A 26 -10.94 9.52 -4.91
N VAL A 27 -9.83 10.27 -4.98
CA VAL A 27 -9.70 11.54 -4.26
C VAL A 27 -10.79 12.52 -4.67
N ARG A 28 -11.02 12.71 -5.98
CA ARG A 28 -12.09 13.59 -6.47
C ARG A 28 -13.48 13.20 -5.97
N ARG A 29 -13.77 11.89 -5.94
CA ARG A 29 -15.04 11.36 -5.47
C ARG A 29 -15.22 11.56 -3.96
N LEU A 30 -14.17 11.35 -3.17
CA LEU A 30 -14.20 11.51 -1.71
C LEU A 30 -14.38 12.98 -1.29
N THR A 31 -13.76 13.90 -2.03
CA THR A 31 -13.76 15.34 -1.74
C THR A 31 -14.83 16.13 -2.50
N ARG A 32 -15.71 15.45 -3.24
CA ARG A 32 -16.79 16.10 -4.00
C ARG A 32 -17.72 16.85 -3.05
N HIS A 33 -18.12 18.07 -3.45
CA HIS A 33 -18.98 18.99 -2.70
C HIS A 33 -18.37 19.47 -1.36
N SER A 34 -17.07 19.38 -1.16
CA SER A 34 -16.41 19.84 0.05
C SER A 34 -16.21 21.35 0.07
N GLU A 35 -16.89 22.05 0.94
CA GLU A 35 -16.65 23.47 1.18
C GLU A 35 -15.32 23.71 1.90
N VAL A 36 -14.87 22.76 2.73
CA VAL A 36 -13.54 22.79 3.34
C VAL A 36 -12.44 22.83 2.27
N VAL A 37 -12.53 22.02 1.23
CA VAL A 37 -11.56 22.05 0.12
C VAL A 37 -11.69 23.35 -0.68
N GLU A 38 -12.90 23.81 -0.93
CA GLU A 38 -13.17 25.05 -1.68
C GLU A 38 -12.63 26.28 -0.95
N SER A 39 -12.72 26.34 0.38
CA SER A 39 -12.18 27.44 1.18
C SER A 39 -10.67 27.64 1.03
N HIS A 40 -9.95 26.59 0.60
CA HIS A 40 -8.48 26.61 0.40
C HIS A 40 -8.06 26.91 -1.04
N ARG A 41 -8.99 27.14 -1.96
CA ARG A 41 -8.70 27.37 -3.40
C ARG A 41 -7.68 28.48 -3.67
N ASN A 42 -7.70 29.53 -2.90
CA ASN A 42 -6.86 30.73 -3.07
C ASN A 42 -5.99 30.99 -1.83
N CYS A 43 -5.56 29.97 -1.13
CA CYS A 43 -4.71 30.13 0.04
C CYS A 43 -3.28 30.58 -0.36
N ASP A 44 -2.58 31.21 0.58
CA ASP A 44 -1.23 31.77 0.35
C ASP A 44 -0.11 30.70 0.24
N ARG A 45 -0.44 29.41 0.32
CA ARG A 45 0.53 28.34 0.20
C ARG A 45 0.94 28.12 -1.26
N VAL A 46 2.24 28.08 -1.50
CA VAL A 46 2.80 27.84 -2.84
C VAL A 46 2.46 26.42 -3.33
N GLN A 47 2.43 25.44 -2.43
CA GLN A 47 2.11 24.04 -2.74
C GLN A 47 1.68 23.25 -1.51
N ASP A 48 0.94 22.18 -1.74
CA ASP A 48 0.59 21.21 -0.72
C ASP A 48 1.80 20.37 -0.29
N ALA A 49 1.72 19.79 0.91
CA ALA A 49 2.68 18.77 1.32
C ALA A 49 2.69 17.60 0.32
N TYR A 50 3.85 17.02 0.05
CA TYR A 50 3.98 15.94 -0.94
C TYR A 50 3.14 14.72 -0.61
N SER A 51 2.92 14.44 0.67
CA SER A 51 2.02 13.36 1.12
C SER A 51 0.56 13.53 0.69
N PHE A 52 0.15 14.74 0.28
CA PHE A 52 -1.12 15.04 -0.39
C PHE A 52 -0.93 15.27 -1.89
N ARG A 53 0.03 16.11 -2.25
CA ARG A 53 0.30 16.48 -3.63
C ARG A 53 0.61 15.28 -4.51
N CYS A 54 1.40 14.32 -4.02
CA CYS A 54 1.83 13.13 -4.73
C CYS A 54 1.00 11.87 -4.39
N LEU A 55 -0.12 12.03 -3.66
CA LEU A 55 -0.97 10.92 -3.25
C LEU A 55 -1.43 10.07 -4.46
N PRO A 56 -1.96 10.63 -5.56
CA PRO A 56 -2.40 9.81 -6.68
C PRO A 56 -1.29 8.98 -7.31
N GLN A 57 -0.06 9.53 -7.38
CA GLN A 57 1.09 8.84 -7.95
C GLN A 57 1.58 7.70 -7.08
N VAL A 58 1.73 7.92 -5.77
CA VAL A 58 2.26 6.91 -4.84
C VAL A 58 1.21 5.82 -4.58
N HIS A 59 -0.02 6.20 -4.21
CA HIS A 59 -1.10 5.22 -4.02
C HIS A 59 -1.42 4.46 -5.33
N GLY A 60 -1.25 5.13 -6.48
CA GLY A 60 -1.38 4.51 -7.79
C GLY A 60 -0.33 3.42 -8.02
N ALA A 61 0.93 3.72 -7.74
CA ALA A 61 2.02 2.74 -7.85
C ALA A 61 1.80 1.51 -6.95
N VAL A 62 1.31 1.72 -5.72
CA VAL A 62 0.94 0.61 -4.81
C VAL A 62 -0.19 -0.24 -5.41
N ARG A 63 -1.22 0.38 -6.00
CA ARG A 63 -2.31 -0.34 -6.68
C ARG A 63 -1.81 -1.19 -7.84
N ASP A 64 -0.90 -0.65 -8.64
CA ASP A 64 -0.32 -1.36 -9.78
C ASP A 64 0.54 -2.54 -9.29
N ALA A 65 1.31 -2.39 -8.19
CA ALA A 65 2.05 -3.47 -7.55
C ALA A 65 1.13 -4.60 -7.05
N VAL A 66 0.03 -4.26 -6.38
CA VAL A 66 -0.98 -5.24 -5.92
C VAL A 66 -1.65 -5.94 -7.10
N THR A 67 -1.94 -5.23 -8.19
CA THR A 67 -2.51 -5.83 -9.41
C THR A 67 -1.55 -6.85 -10.02
N HIS A 68 -0.25 -6.52 -10.11
CA HIS A 68 0.78 -7.42 -10.61
C HIS A 68 0.93 -8.71 -9.76
N LEU A 69 0.80 -8.61 -8.44
CA LEU A 69 0.75 -9.80 -7.57
C LEU A 69 -0.52 -10.60 -7.80
N ARG A 70 -1.68 -9.95 -7.90
CA ARG A 70 -2.98 -10.61 -8.13
C ARG A 70 -2.95 -11.45 -9.40
N GLU A 71 -2.48 -10.90 -10.52
CA GLU A 71 -2.36 -11.59 -11.79
C GLU A 71 -1.50 -12.86 -11.69
N ALA A 72 -0.41 -12.80 -10.91
CA ALA A 72 0.41 -13.98 -10.66
C ALA A 72 -0.31 -15.02 -9.80
N VAL A 73 -1.00 -14.61 -8.74
CA VAL A 73 -1.78 -15.52 -7.89
C VAL A 73 -2.89 -16.20 -8.68
N GLU A 74 -3.61 -15.46 -9.53
CA GLU A 74 -4.66 -16.01 -10.40
C GLU A 74 -4.08 -17.04 -11.39
N THR A 75 -2.89 -16.78 -11.93
CA THR A 75 -2.18 -17.75 -12.79
C THR A 75 -1.79 -19.01 -12.02
N GLU A 76 -1.21 -18.87 -10.81
CA GLU A 76 -0.80 -20.02 -9.98
C GLU A 76 -1.99 -20.89 -9.55
N LEU A 77 -3.15 -20.27 -9.26
CA LEU A 77 -4.35 -21.01 -8.86
C LEU A 77 -4.86 -21.97 -9.95
N ASP A 78 -4.63 -21.65 -11.22
CA ASP A 78 -5.02 -22.45 -12.39
C ASP A 78 -3.85 -23.31 -12.94
N SER A 79 -2.70 -23.34 -12.24
CA SER A 79 -1.48 -24.00 -12.70
C SER A 79 -1.22 -25.34 -12.00
N ALA A 80 -0.56 -26.24 -12.71
CA ALA A 80 0.02 -27.43 -12.11
C ALA A 80 1.41 -27.11 -11.53
N THR A 81 1.46 -26.91 -10.22
CA THR A 81 2.66 -26.46 -9.48
C THR A 81 3.34 -27.60 -8.72
N ASP A 82 3.58 -28.73 -9.38
CA ASP A 82 4.11 -29.94 -8.76
C ASP A 82 5.25 -30.55 -9.57
N ASN A 83 5.84 -31.64 -9.05
CA ASN A 83 6.86 -32.46 -9.68
C ASN A 83 6.82 -33.88 -9.12
N PRO A 84 6.85 -34.93 -9.98
CA PRO A 84 6.80 -34.87 -11.43
C PRO A 84 5.38 -34.61 -11.97
N LEU A 85 5.31 -34.08 -13.18
CA LEU A 85 4.06 -33.93 -13.89
C LEU A 85 3.81 -35.14 -14.82
N ILE A 86 2.54 -35.54 -14.98
CA ILE A 86 2.11 -36.65 -15.81
C ILE A 86 1.28 -36.10 -16.96
N PHE A 87 1.67 -36.44 -18.18
CA PHE A 87 0.99 -36.04 -19.41
C PHE A 87 0.60 -37.29 -20.23
N ASP A 88 -0.24 -37.12 -21.23
CA ASP A 88 -0.33 -38.09 -22.31
C ASP A 88 0.97 -38.12 -23.10
N ALA A 89 1.28 -39.25 -23.72
CA ALA A 89 2.55 -39.44 -24.39
C ALA A 89 2.74 -38.50 -25.61
N GLU A 90 1.66 -38.08 -26.26
CA GLU A 90 1.68 -37.15 -27.38
C GLU A 90 2.08 -35.73 -26.94
N THR A 91 1.53 -35.26 -25.85
CA THR A 91 1.81 -33.91 -25.28
C THR A 91 3.25 -33.77 -24.79
N ALA A 92 3.84 -34.80 -24.19
CA ALA A 92 5.14 -34.71 -23.54
C ALA A 92 6.35 -34.67 -24.50
N GLY A 93 6.19 -35.11 -25.74
CA GLY A 93 7.25 -35.15 -26.74
C GLY A 93 8.27 -36.29 -26.54
N GLU A 94 9.17 -36.43 -27.49
CA GLU A 94 10.07 -37.60 -27.62
C GLU A 94 11.16 -37.74 -26.51
N ARG A 95 11.46 -36.69 -25.77
CA ARG A 95 12.53 -36.67 -24.73
C ARG A 95 12.04 -37.04 -23.34
N ALA A 96 10.74 -37.16 -23.12
CA ALA A 96 10.20 -37.55 -21.83
C ALA A 96 10.31 -39.06 -21.60
N SER A 97 10.43 -39.47 -20.34
CA SER A 97 10.31 -40.88 -19.97
C SER A 97 8.88 -41.35 -20.19
N GLN A 98 8.67 -42.24 -21.16
CA GLN A 98 7.34 -42.64 -21.61
C GLN A 98 7.03 -44.10 -21.32
N THR A 99 5.77 -44.36 -21.04
CA THR A 99 5.09 -45.65 -21.21
C THR A 99 4.20 -45.60 -22.46
N GLU A 100 3.51 -46.69 -22.79
CA GLU A 100 2.60 -46.73 -23.96
C GLU A 100 1.50 -45.66 -23.89
N ASN A 101 1.08 -45.24 -22.69
CA ASN A 101 -0.12 -44.37 -22.50
C ASN A 101 0.20 -43.07 -21.74
N ALA A 102 1.36 -42.91 -21.15
CA ALA A 102 1.68 -41.74 -20.34
C ALA A 102 3.17 -41.41 -20.36
N ALA A 103 3.48 -40.14 -20.21
CA ALA A 103 4.82 -39.63 -20.02
C ALA A 103 4.93 -38.96 -18.63
N VAL A 104 6.03 -39.26 -17.94
CA VAL A 104 6.39 -38.64 -16.66
C VAL A 104 7.49 -37.62 -16.90
N VAL A 105 7.21 -36.36 -16.61
CA VAL A 105 8.14 -35.25 -16.85
C VAL A 105 8.54 -34.63 -15.53
N SER A 106 9.83 -34.60 -15.24
CA SER A 106 10.40 -33.90 -14.09
C SER A 106 10.82 -32.50 -14.51
N GLY A 107 10.39 -31.49 -13.76
CA GLY A 107 10.66 -30.08 -14.04
C GLY A 107 10.67 -29.23 -12.77
N GLY A 108 10.67 -27.91 -12.92
CA GLY A 108 10.73 -26.93 -11.84
C GLY A 108 9.40 -26.22 -11.53
N ASN A 109 8.25 -26.78 -11.92
CA ASN A 109 6.96 -26.12 -11.77
C ASN A 109 6.52 -25.90 -10.30
N PHE A 110 7.20 -26.53 -9.35
CA PHE A 110 7.01 -26.27 -7.92
C PHE A 110 7.70 -24.99 -7.42
N HIS A 111 8.55 -24.36 -8.24
CA HIS A 111 9.39 -23.26 -7.78
C HIS A 111 8.60 -21.95 -7.61
N GLY A 112 8.46 -21.47 -6.38
CA GLY A 112 7.62 -20.34 -6.03
C GLY A 112 8.16 -18.94 -6.34
N ALA A 113 9.25 -18.79 -7.13
CA ALA A 113 9.82 -17.49 -7.49
C ALA A 113 8.81 -16.54 -8.18
N PRO A 114 7.88 -17.02 -9.03
CA PRO A 114 6.86 -16.14 -9.60
C PRO A 114 6.02 -15.38 -8.57
N LEU A 115 5.78 -15.99 -7.41
CA LEU A 115 5.11 -15.34 -6.29
C LEU A 115 6.07 -14.58 -5.40
N ALA A 116 7.22 -15.17 -5.05
CA ALA A 116 8.17 -14.64 -4.06
C ALA A 116 8.59 -13.19 -4.35
N TYR A 117 9.05 -12.90 -5.57
CA TYR A 117 9.49 -11.56 -5.96
C TYR A 117 8.35 -10.53 -5.93
N ARG A 118 7.13 -10.94 -6.27
CA ARG A 118 5.97 -10.06 -6.23
C ARG A 118 5.49 -9.80 -4.82
N LEU A 119 5.58 -10.78 -3.93
CA LEU A 119 5.26 -10.63 -2.51
C LEU A 119 6.20 -9.63 -1.84
N ASP A 120 7.52 -9.77 -2.06
CA ASP A 120 8.53 -8.82 -1.55
C ASP A 120 8.29 -7.40 -2.11
N TYR A 121 8.07 -7.28 -3.42
CA TYR A 121 7.78 -6.00 -4.07
C TYR A 121 6.52 -5.32 -3.51
N VAL A 122 5.46 -6.09 -3.24
CA VAL A 122 4.23 -5.54 -2.63
C VAL A 122 4.45 -5.16 -1.17
N ALA A 123 5.27 -5.92 -0.42
CA ALA A 123 5.63 -5.56 0.95
C ALA A 123 6.37 -4.21 1.01
N ASP A 124 7.31 -3.96 0.09
CA ASP A 124 8.00 -2.67 -0.04
C ASP A 124 7.03 -1.54 -0.40
N ALA A 125 6.15 -1.77 -1.37
CA ALA A 125 5.15 -0.79 -1.79
C ALA A 125 4.16 -0.43 -0.67
N LEU A 126 3.72 -1.39 0.13
CA LEU A 126 2.86 -1.16 1.29
C LEU A 126 3.60 -0.46 2.43
N THR A 127 4.88 -0.74 2.62
CA THR A 127 5.73 -0.03 3.60
C THR A 127 5.84 1.45 3.24
N ASP A 128 6.01 1.78 1.96
CA ASP A 128 6.04 3.19 1.50
C ASP A 128 4.66 3.87 1.63
N LEU A 129 3.56 3.13 1.40
CA LEU A 129 2.20 3.62 1.69
C LEU A 129 2.05 4.02 3.16
N ALA A 130 2.50 3.16 4.09
CA ALA A 130 2.48 3.44 5.52
C ALA A 130 3.36 4.65 5.87
N ALA A 131 4.54 4.79 5.23
CA ALA A 131 5.40 5.95 5.40
C ALA A 131 4.71 7.25 4.98
N MET A 132 3.98 7.22 3.87
CA MET A 132 3.21 8.38 3.41
C MET A 132 2.05 8.71 4.35
N SER A 133 1.38 7.70 4.89
CA SER A 133 0.32 7.84 5.89
C SER A 133 0.87 8.47 7.19
N GLU A 134 2.00 7.97 7.70
CA GLU A 134 2.66 8.52 8.89
C GLU A 134 3.10 9.98 8.67
N ARG A 135 3.57 10.37 7.48
CA ARG A 135 3.86 11.78 7.17
C ARG A 135 2.62 12.67 7.22
N ARG A 136 1.44 12.15 6.89
CA ARG A 136 0.18 12.90 7.06
C ARG A 136 -0.24 13.00 8.53
N VAL A 137 -0.01 11.95 9.32
CA VAL A 137 -0.18 12.02 10.78
C VAL A 137 0.74 13.09 11.38
N ASP A 138 2.04 13.09 11.03
CA ASP A 138 2.97 14.15 11.46
C ASP A 138 2.47 15.55 11.06
N ARG A 139 1.93 15.68 9.85
CA ARG A 139 1.39 16.96 9.36
C ARG A 139 0.20 17.49 10.17
N LEU A 140 -0.60 16.59 10.74
CA LEU A 140 -1.73 16.97 11.60
C LEU A 140 -1.30 17.33 13.03
N LEU A 141 -0.27 16.67 13.55
CA LEU A 141 0.09 16.71 14.97
C LEU A 141 1.27 17.64 15.29
N ASN A 142 2.17 17.85 14.34
CA ASN A 142 3.43 18.57 14.57
C ASN A 142 3.23 20.09 14.46
N PRO A 143 3.41 20.86 15.55
CA PRO A 143 3.16 22.30 15.58
C PRO A 143 4.04 23.11 14.62
N ASN A 144 5.16 22.54 14.13
CA ASN A 144 6.04 23.24 13.21
C ASN A 144 5.57 23.16 11.73
N VAL A 145 4.65 22.26 11.41
CA VAL A 145 4.22 22.00 10.02
C VAL A 145 2.70 21.90 9.83
N GLN A 146 1.93 21.77 10.91
CA GLN A 146 0.46 21.66 10.88
C GLN A 146 -0.20 22.95 10.36
N GLU A 147 -1.51 22.88 10.12
CA GLU A 147 -2.31 24.08 9.79
C GLU A 147 -2.42 25.01 11.02
N PRO A 148 -2.43 26.34 10.83
CA PRO A 148 -2.41 27.29 11.95
C PRO A 148 -3.61 27.21 12.92
N HIS A 149 -4.74 26.68 12.48
CA HIS A 149 -5.95 26.52 13.29
C HIS A 149 -5.93 25.25 14.17
N LEU A 150 -5.01 24.32 13.90
CA LEU A 150 -4.86 23.11 14.70
C LEU A 150 -4.02 23.38 15.96
N THR A 151 -4.40 22.76 17.06
CA THR A 151 -3.60 22.79 18.29
C THR A 151 -2.44 21.79 18.23
N PRO A 152 -1.31 22.05 18.91
CA PRO A 152 -0.22 21.08 19.02
C PRO A 152 -0.73 19.70 19.44
N PHE A 153 -0.40 18.66 18.67
CA PHE A 153 -0.82 17.28 18.88
C PHE A 153 -2.35 17.06 18.90
N LEU A 154 -3.13 18.02 18.41
CA LEU A 154 -4.61 18.05 18.52
C LEU A 154 -5.07 17.92 19.96
N ALA A 155 -4.35 18.56 20.91
CA ALA A 155 -4.70 18.57 22.31
C ALA A 155 -5.79 19.62 22.60
N GLY A 156 -6.81 19.26 23.38
CA GLY A 156 -7.87 20.17 23.79
C GLY A 156 -7.31 21.33 24.64
N GLU A 157 -6.46 21.02 25.62
CA GLU A 157 -5.77 22.00 26.47
C GLU A 157 -4.25 21.90 26.26
N SER A 158 -3.75 22.56 25.22
CA SER A 158 -2.34 22.54 24.87
C SER A 158 -1.46 23.04 26.03
N GLY A 159 -0.47 22.23 26.41
CA GLY A 159 0.42 22.48 27.56
C GLY A 159 0.02 21.74 28.85
N LEU A 160 -1.22 21.28 28.96
CA LEU A 160 -1.68 20.37 30.02
C LEU A 160 -1.83 18.94 29.49
N GLU A 161 -2.27 18.79 28.26
CA GLU A 161 -2.51 17.51 27.61
C GLU A 161 -1.49 17.26 26.50
N SER A 162 -1.23 15.98 26.24
CA SER A 162 -0.37 15.53 25.15
C SER A 162 -1.15 15.18 23.87
N GLY A 163 -2.48 15.29 23.91
CA GLY A 163 -3.34 14.96 22.77
C GLY A 163 -3.00 13.60 22.15
N LEU A 164 -2.92 13.55 20.84
CA LEU A 164 -2.63 12.34 20.05
C LEU A 164 -1.12 12.10 19.81
N MET A 165 -0.22 12.73 20.58
CA MET A 165 1.24 12.55 20.43
C MET A 165 1.64 11.06 20.41
N ILE A 166 1.09 10.23 21.28
CA ILE A 166 1.42 8.79 21.35
C ILE A 166 0.89 8.02 20.14
N ALA A 167 -0.17 8.47 19.48
CA ALA A 167 -0.64 7.87 18.24
C ALA A 167 0.43 8.00 17.13
N GLN A 168 1.11 9.15 17.02
CA GLN A 168 2.24 9.32 16.11
C GLN A 168 3.41 8.41 16.46
N TYR A 169 3.80 8.30 17.74
CA TYR A 169 4.83 7.35 18.17
C TYR A 169 4.50 5.92 17.75
N THR A 170 3.24 5.52 17.91
CA THR A 170 2.78 4.19 17.52
C THR A 170 2.90 4.00 16.01
N ALA A 171 2.43 4.96 15.20
CA ALA A 171 2.54 4.89 13.74
C ALA A 171 4.01 4.79 13.28
N ALA A 172 4.90 5.59 13.89
CA ALA A 172 6.34 5.56 13.60
C ALA A 172 6.99 4.22 13.97
N SER A 173 6.61 3.62 15.10
CA SER A 173 7.10 2.29 15.53
C SER A 173 6.65 1.20 14.58
N LEU A 174 5.36 1.16 14.21
CA LEU A 174 4.81 0.18 13.26
C LEU A 174 5.49 0.28 11.89
N LEU A 175 5.73 1.51 11.42
CA LEU A 175 6.46 1.75 10.18
C LEU A 175 7.91 1.28 10.27
N ASN A 176 8.57 1.49 11.41
CA ASN A 176 9.94 1.00 11.61
C ASN A 176 10.01 -0.52 11.56
N ASP A 177 9.03 -1.22 12.12
CA ASP A 177 8.94 -2.69 12.03
C ASP A 177 8.79 -3.15 10.56
N CYS A 178 7.98 -2.47 9.76
CA CYS A 178 7.88 -2.76 8.32
C CYS A 178 9.24 -2.57 7.60
N ARG A 179 9.99 -1.50 7.92
CA ARG A 179 11.29 -1.20 7.31
C ARG A 179 12.42 -2.13 7.74
N ALA A 180 12.31 -2.76 8.91
CA ALA A 180 13.33 -3.68 9.43
C ALA A 180 13.32 -5.04 8.72
N ARG A 181 12.35 -5.32 7.86
CA ARG A 181 12.22 -6.57 7.11
C ARG A 181 13.16 -6.60 5.93
N GLY A 182 13.58 -7.81 5.55
CA GLY A 182 14.39 -8.06 4.37
C GLY A 182 13.55 -8.44 3.16
N SER A 183 14.23 -8.88 2.13
CA SER A 183 13.62 -9.52 0.95
C SER A 183 13.97 -11.01 0.94
N PRO A 184 13.14 -11.89 1.52
CA PRO A 184 13.44 -13.31 1.63
C PRO A 184 13.63 -14.03 0.30
N ALA A 185 13.06 -13.48 -0.78
CA ALA A 185 13.14 -14.08 -2.12
C ALA A 185 14.52 -14.05 -2.75
N ILE A 186 15.46 -13.29 -2.20
CA ILE A 186 16.82 -13.15 -2.75
C ILE A 186 17.87 -13.70 -1.80
N ASP A 187 19.07 -14.00 -2.34
CA ASP A 187 20.24 -14.44 -1.58
C ASP A 187 19.96 -15.69 -0.72
N ASN A 188 19.42 -16.72 -1.35
CA ASN A 188 19.04 -17.95 -0.66
C ASN A 188 20.19 -18.95 -0.49
N THR A 189 19.99 -19.89 0.42
CA THR A 189 20.99 -20.89 0.82
C THR A 189 20.72 -22.24 0.15
N PRO A 190 21.73 -22.92 -0.43
CA PRO A 190 21.59 -24.27 -0.96
C PRO A 190 21.18 -25.27 0.12
N VAL A 191 20.30 -26.20 -0.24
CA VAL A 191 19.81 -27.28 0.63
C VAL A 191 19.96 -28.65 -0.06
N SER A 192 19.52 -29.73 0.58
CA SER A 192 19.59 -31.11 0.03
C SER A 192 20.97 -31.49 -0.48
N GLY A 193 22.05 -31.16 0.27
CA GLY A 193 23.40 -31.45 -0.14
C GLY A 193 23.89 -30.69 -1.37
N GLY A 194 23.28 -29.55 -1.68
CA GLY A 194 23.58 -28.71 -2.84
C GLY A 194 22.81 -29.08 -4.10
N GLN A 195 21.88 -30.01 -4.02
CA GLN A 195 21.05 -30.41 -5.15
C GLN A 195 19.99 -29.31 -5.45
N GLU A 196 19.43 -28.73 -4.40
CA GLU A 196 18.53 -27.60 -4.45
C GLU A 196 19.34 -26.34 -4.12
N ASP A 197 20.09 -25.87 -5.08
CA ASP A 197 21.05 -24.76 -4.93
C ASP A 197 20.41 -23.39 -5.09
N HIS A 198 19.11 -23.34 -5.41
CA HIS A 198 18.31 -22.13 -5.50
C HIS A 198 16.86 -22.39 -5.11
N VAL A 199 16.42 -21.82 -3.99
CA VAL A 199 15.06 -21.96 -3.45
C VAL A 199 14.34 -20.60 -3.42
N SER A 200 13.00 -20.59 -3.55
CA SER A 200 12.25 -19.35 -3.72
C SER A 200 11.99 -18.57 -2.45
N MET A 201 11.99 -19.22 -1.28
CA MET A 201 11.55 -18.66 0.01
C MET A 201 10.17 -17.97 -0.03
N SER A 202 9.30 -18.35 -0.99
CA SER A 202 7.99 -17.70 -1.22
C SER A 202 7.06 -17.77 -0.03
N ALA A 203 7.12 -18.84 0.77
CA ALA A 203 6.34 -18.96 2.00
C ALA A 203 6.73 -17.90 3.04
N THR A 204 8.05 -17.63 3.19
CA THR A 204 8.54 -16.56 4.07
C THR A 204 8.09 -15.19 3.57
N SER A 205 8.26 -14.90 2.27
CA SER A 205 7.78 -13.66 1.67
C SER A 205 6.27 -13.43 1.89
N ALA A 206 5.47 -14.51 1.81
CA ALA A 206 4.02 -14.42 2.05
C ALA A 206 3.68 -14.12 3.51
N LEU A 207 4.39 -14.73 4.46
CA LEU A 207 4.21 -14.47 5.89
C LEU A 207 4.62 -13.06 6.26
N GLU A 208 5.74 -12.58 5.73
CA GLU A 208 6.21 -11.21 5.95
C GLU A 208 5.26 -10.17 5.34
N LEU A 209 4.77 -10.40 4.12
CA LEU A 209 3.76 -9.51 3.51
C LEU A 209 2.49 -9.43 4.36
N ARG A 210 2.02 -10.56 4.93
CA ARG A 210 0.85 -10.57 5.83
C ARG A 210 1.11 -9.71 7.06
N ASP A 211 2.27 -9.83 7.68
CA ASP A 211 2.63 -9.03 8.85
C ASP A 211 2.78 -7.54 8.50
N VAL A 212 3.36 -7.21 7.34
CA VAL A 212 3.41 -5.83 6.82
C VAL A 212 1.99 -5.28 6.65
N LEU A 213 1.09 -6.05 6.05
CA LEU A 213 -0.30 -5.63 5.84
C LEU A 213 -0.99 -5.29 7.17
N ASP A 214 -0.80 -6.13 8.21
CA ASP A 214 -1.36 -5.88 9.54
C ASP A 214 -0.83 -4.57 10.16
N GLN A 215 0.46 -4.27 9.99
CA GLN A 215 1.04 -3.01 10.49
C GLN A 215 0.52 -1.81 9.69
N VAL A 216 0.47 -1.92 8.36
CA VAL A 216 -0.03 -0.86 7.47
C VAL A 216 -1.48 -0.50 7.78
N GLN A 217 -2.35 -1.51 8.01
CA GLN A 217 -3.74 -1.28 8.40
C GLN A 217 -3.84 -0.45 9.68
N ARG A 218 -2.99 -0.73 10.68
CA ARG A 218 -2.93 0.04 11.94
C ARG A 218 -2.45 1.47 11.72
N VAL A 219 -1.43 1.69 10.91
CA VAL A 219 -0.95 3.04 10.57
C VAL A 219 -2.03 3.86 9.88
N VAL A 220 -2.76 3.26 8.92
CA VAL A 220 -3.88 3.92 8.23
C VAL A 220 -5.05 4.21 9.18
N ALA A 221 -5.34 3.30 10.12
CA ALA A 221 -6.35 3.53 11.15
C ALA A 221 -5.97 4.70 12.08
N ILE A 222 -4.69 4.82 12.45
CA ILE A 222 -4.20 5.97 13.22
C ILE A 222 -4.34 7.26 12.42
N GLU A 223 -4.04 7.24 11.12
CA GLU A 223 -4.28 8.40 10.25
C GLU A 223 -5.75 8.80 10.21
N ALA A 224 -6.66 7.83 10.07
CA ALA A 224 -8.09 8.10 10.07
C ALA A 224 -8.56 8.73 11.38
N LEU A 225 -8.10 8.21 12.53
CA LEU A 225 -8.39 8.75 13.85
C LEU A 225 -7.87 10.19 14.00
N CYS A 226 -6.61 10.44 13.64
CA CYS A 226 -6.04 11.79 13.68
C CYS A 226 -6.74 12.75 12.71
N GLY A 227 -7.19 12.24 11.57
CA GLY A 227 -7.95 13.02 10.60
C GLY A 227 -9.35 13.39 11.09
N ALA A 228 -10.03 12.48 11.79
CA ALA A 228 -11.33 12.76 12.41
C ALA A 228 -11.20 13.80 13.52
N GLU A 229 -10.22 13.64 14.41
CA GLU A 229 -9.95 14.64 15.47
C GLU A 229 -9.59 16.01 14.87
N ALA A 230 -8.76 16.05 13.82
CA ALA A 230 -8.43 17.32 13.15
C ALA A 230 -9.64 17.98 12.48
N ALA A 231 -10.65 17.22 12.09
CA ALA A 231 -11.87 17.73 11.51
C ALA A 231 -12.71 18.54 12.50
N GLU A 232 -12.61 18.26 13.81
CA GLU A 232 -13.26 19.03 14.88
C GLU A 232 -12.76 20.50 14.96
N TYR A 233 -11.59 20.79 14.38
CA TYR A 233 -11.01 22.14 14.33
C TYR A 233 -11.38 22.91 13.06
N VAL A 234 -12.15 22.30 12.16
CA VAL A 234 -12.68 22.97 10.98
C VAL A 234 -13.92 23.77 11.36
N ASP A 235 -14.11 24.91 10.72
CA ASP A 235 -15.28 25.77 10.93
C ASP A 235 -16.59 24.97 10.70
N ASP A 236 -17.47 24.98 11.70
CA ASP A 236 -18.75 24.26 11.71
C ASP A 236 -19.68 24.64 10.54
N ASP A 237 -19.49 25.83 9.96
CA ASP A 237 -20.26 26.29 8.80
C ASP A 237 -19.81 25.65 7.47
N LEU A 238 -18.69 24.90 7.44
CA LEU A 238 -18.13 24.27 6.24
C LEU A 238 -18.48 22.79 6.13
N THR A 239 -19.11 22.41 5.04
CA THR A 239 -19.44 20.99 4.79
C THR A 239 -18.25 20.18 4.31
N HIS A 240 -18.13 18.96 4.83
CA HIS A 240 -17.18 17.97 4.35
C HIS A 240 -17.59 17.43 2.97
N GLY A 241 -16.63 16.84 2.25
CA GLY A 241 -16.94 16.14 1.00
C GLY A 241 -17.76 14.86 1.23
N ASP A 242 -18.43 14.39 0.18
CA ASP A 242 -19.34 13.24 0.22
C ASP A 242 -18.71 11.99 0.92
N GLY A 243 -17.48 11.67 0.58
CA GLY A 243 -16.81 10.50 1.15
C GLY A 243 -16.04 10.81 2.44
N THR A 244 -15.45 12.01 2.57
CA THR A 244 -14.74 12.40 3.80
C THR A 244 -15.70 12.61 4.95
N GLY A 245 -16.90 13.16 4.71
CA GLY A 245 -17.94 13.27 5.72
C GLY A 245 -18.49 11.92 6.16
N ALA A 246 -18.64 10.95 5.24
CA ALA A 246 -19.03 9.60 5.59
C ALA A 246 -17.99 8.89 6.45
N LEU A 247 -16.69 9.06 6.15
CA LEU A 247 -15.61 8.53 6.97
C LEU A 247 -15.58 9.16 8.36
N TYR A 248 -15.67 10.47 8.44
CA TYR A 248 -15.72 11.20 9.70
C TYR A 248 -16.86 10.71 10.61
N SER A 249 -18.04 10.45 10.05
CA SER A 249 -19.19 9.93 10.82
C SER A 249 -19.03 8.46 11.26
N ALA A 250 -18.06 7.72 10.70
CA ALA A 250 -17.84 6.31 11.00
C ALA A 250 -16.69 6.07 12.01
N VAL A 251 -15.86 7.07 12.27
CA VAL A 251 -14.76 7.08 13.24
C VAL A 251 -15.20 7.69 14.55
#